data_5975471714a95c29480bcfe7ef54fa26
#
_entry.id   5975471714a95c29480bcfe7ef54fa26
#
_cell.length_a   1.000
_cell.length_b   1.000
_cell.length_c   1.000
_cell.angle_alpha   90.00
_cell.angle_beta   90.00
_cell.angle_gamma   90.00
#
_symmetry.space_group_name_H-M   'P 1'
#
loop_
_entity.id
_entity.type
_entity.pdbx_description
1 polymer ?
#
loop_
_entity_poly.entity_id
_entity_poly.type
_entity_poly.pdbx_seq_one_letter_code
_entity_poly.pdbx_strand_id
1 'polypeptide(L)'
;MNFIKPKFWQKKNLISFSLYPFSIITFLFNLIKKLQTKKIFKIKTICIGNIFLGGTGKTSLTIEIKKILEKKFKTVFIKKNYFNQKDEINLLKNVGKIISTDDRLKSLNIAEKK
;
A
#
# COMPACT_ATOMS: atom_id res chain seq x y z
N MET A 1 -9.96 -4.90 -21.11
CA MET A 1 -9.40 -3.62 -21.56
C MET A 1 -7.94 -3.83 -21.91
N ASN A 2 -7.58 -3.82 -23.18
CA ASN A 2 -6.19 -3.92 -23.61
C ASN A 2 -5.55 -2.54 -23.49
N PHE A 3 -4.69 -2.34 -22.50
CA PHE A 3 -3.89 -1.12 -22.39
C PHE A 3 -2.82 -1.13 -23.51
N ILE A 4 -3.08 -0.41 -24.58
CA ILE A 4 -2.09 -0.19 -25.64
C ILE A 4 -1.12 0.86 -25.13
N LYS A 5 0.14 0.46 -24.96
CA LYS A 5 1.19 1.40 -24.54
C LYS A 5 1.34 2.49 -25.60
N PRO A 6 1.32 3.77 -25.23
CA PRO A 6 1.50 4.87 -26.16
C PRO A 6 2.87 4.77 -26.87
N LYS A 7 2.92 4.96 -28.17
CA LYS A 7 4.14 4.83 -29.00
C LYS A 7 5.26 5.80 -28.59
N PHE A 8 4.92 6.94 -27.96
CA PHE A 8 5.89 7.93 -27.50
C PHE A 8 6.70 7.49 -26.27
N TRP A 9 6.30 6.39 -25.60
CA TRP A 9 7.10 5.81 -24.49
C TRP A 9 8.30 5.00 -25.00
N GLN A 10 8.28 4.59 -26.26
CA GLN A 10 9.30 3.71 -26.83
C GLN A 10 10.33 4.44 -27.68
N LYS A 11 10.06 5.66 -28.12
CA LYS A 11 10.95 6.46 -28.98
C LYS A 11 11.07 7.88 -28.45
N LYS A 12 12.30 8.44 -28.53
CA LYS A 12 12.53 9.85 -28.20
C LYS A 12 11.87 10.72 -29.28
N ASN A 13 10.72 11.29 -28.99
CA ASN A 13 9.94 12.17 -29.84
C ASN A 13 9.92 13.59 -29.26
N LEU A 14 9.55 14.58 -30.06
CA LEU A 14 9.34 15.96 -29.64
C LEU A 14 8.39 16.06 -28.43
N ILE A 15 7.36 15.18 -28.36
CA ILE A 15 6.44 15.07 -27.23
C ILE A 15 7.18 14.66 -25.93
N SER A 16 8.13 13.71 -26.02
CA SER A 16 8.94 13.31 -24.87
C SER A 16 9.82 14.45 -24.37
N PHE A 17 10.32 15.28 -25.25
CA PHE A 17 11.13 16.45 -24.91
C PHE A 17 10.30 17.55 -24.24
N SER A 18 9.08 17.78 -24.71
CA SER A 18 8.12 18.71 -24.11
C SER A 18 7.69 18.27 -22.69
N LEU A 19 7.68 16.97 -22.40
CA LEU A 19 7.34 16.43 -21.08
C LEU A 19 8.54 16.43 -20.10
N TYR A 20 9.76 16.71 -20.58
CA TYR A 20 10.96 16.70 -19.74
C TYR A 20 10.88 17.70 -18.55
N PRO A 21 10.42 18.96 -18.71
CA PRO A 21 10.30 19.87 -17.58
C PRO A 21 9.33 19.37 -16.51
N PHE A 22 8.26 18.66 -16.88
CA PHE A 22 7.33 18.04 -15.91
C PHE A 22 8.00 16.91 -15.13
N SER A 23 8.89 16.16 -15.76
CA SER A 23 9.70 15.14 -15.09
C SER A 23 10.63 15.74 -14.03
N ILE A 24 11.22 16.90 -14.29
CA ILE A 24 12.07 17.60 -13.30
C ILE A 24 11.23 18.03 -12.10
N ILE A 25 10.03 18.57 -12.32
CA ILE A 25 9.12 18.99 -11.25
C ILE A 25 8.75 17.78 -10.38
N THR A 26 8.36 16.66 -10.98
CA THR A 26 8.01 15.44 -10.23
C THR A 26 9.22 14.86 -9.49
N PHE A 27 10.42 14.96 -10.06
CA PHE A 27 11.67 14.55 -9.42
C PHE A 27 11.96 15.41 -8.16
N LEU A 28 11.85 16.74 -8.26
CA LEU A 28 12.02 17.66 -7.14
C LEU A 28 10.99 17.39 -6.03
N PHE A 29 9.73 17.17 -6.40
CA PHE A 29 8.67 16.80 -5.44
C PHE A 29 8.98 15.50 -4.70
N ASN A 30 9.51 14.51 -5.40
CA ASN A 30 9.92 13.23 -4.80
C ASN A 30 11.14 13.38 -3.87
N LEU A 31 12.08 14.27 -4.22
CA LEU A 31 13.23 14.63 -3.36
C LEU A 31 12.74 15.24 -2.04
N ILE A 32 11.84 16.22 -2.11
CA ILE A 32 11.27 16.87 -0.92
C ILE A 32 10.54 15.85 -0.04
N LYS A 33 9.72 14.96 -0.64
CA LYS A 33 9.06 13.87 0.08
C LYS A 33 10.04 12.89 0.73
N LYS A 34 11.19 12.65 0.12
CA LYS A 34 12.24 11.77 0.66
C LYS A 34 12.92 12.39 1.88
N LEU A 35 12.99 13.72 1.95
CA LEU A 35 13.54 14.46 3.11
C LEU A 35 12.58 14.51 4.29
N GLN A 36 11.28 14.23 4.09
CA GLN A 36 10.34 14.11 5.20
C GLN A 36 10.75 12.95 6.09
N THR A 37 10.92 13.21 7.38
CA THR A 37 11.33 12.24 8.39
C THR A 37 10.43 11.00 8.35
N LYS A 38 11.01 9.86 8.00
CA LYS A 38 10.32 8.57 8.04
C LYS A 38 10.08 8.23 9.51
N LYS A 39 8.82 8.14 9.93
CA LYS A 39 8.51 7.58 11.23
C LYS A 39 8.95 6.12 11.26
N ILE A 40 9.86 5.80 12.15
CA ILE A 40 10.33 4.44 12.36
C ILE A 40 9.46 3.85 13.47
N PHE A 41 8.72 2.78 13.15
CA PHE A 41 7.94 2.02 14.11
C PHE A 41 8.78 0.86 14.65
N LYS A 42 8.67 0.58 15.94
CA LYS A 42 9.37 -0.56 16.58
C LYS A 42 8.71 -1.90 16.23
N ILE A 43 7.47 -1.89 15.79
CA ILE A 43 6.73 -3.10 15.41
C ILE A 43 7.15 -3.60 14.03
N LYS A 44 7.29 -4.93 13.90
CA LYS A 44 7.53 -5.58 12.61
C LYS A 44 6.26 -5.54 11.76
N THR A 45 6.37 -5.03 10.55
CA THR A 45 5.23 -4.91 9.63
C THR A 45 5.49 -5.68 8.34
N ILE A 46 4.47 -6.43 7.90
CA ILE A 46 4.45 -7.12 6.61
C ILE A 46 3.42 -6.40 5.73
N CYS A 47 3.87 -5.87 4.61
CA CYS A 47 3.00 -5.21 3.63
C CYS A 47 2.66 -6.17 2.49
N ILE A 48 1.37 -6.43 2.31
CA ILE A 48 0.87 -7.28 1.24
C ILE A 48 0.25 -6.39 0.18
N GLY A 49 0.86 -6.37 -1.01
CA GLY A 49 0.45 -5.54 -2.13
C GLY A 49 0.26 -6.34 -3.41
N ASN A 50 -0.24 -5.68 -4.46
CA ASN A 50 -0.38 -6.23 -5.80
C ASN A 50 0.50 -5.49 -6.79
N ILE A 51 1.00 -6.23 -7.76
CA ILE A 51 1.61 -5.69 -8.98
C ILE A 51 0.53 -5.48 -10.05
N PHE A 52 -0.50 -6.35 -10.08
CA PHE A 52 -1.58 -6.29 -11.06
C PHE A 52 -2.87 -5.76 -10.45
N LEU A 53 -3.68 -5.07 -11.27
CA LEU A 53 -5.04 -4.66 -10.93
C LEU A 53 -5.96 -5.90 -11.00
N GLY A 54 -6.76 -6.12 -9.95
CA GLY A 54 -7.77 -7.18 -9.89
C GLY A 54 -7.72 -8.05 -8.64
N GLY A 55 -8.60 -9.04 -8.60
CA GLY A 55 -8.77 -9.98 -7.48
C GLY A 55 -7.67 -11.03 -7.38
N THR A 56 -6.48 -10.64 -6.96
CA THR A 56 -5.28 -11.51 -6.90
C THR A 56 -5.13 -12.27 -5.58
N GLY A 57 -6.21 -12.45 -4.81
CA GLY A 57 -6.17 -13.27 -3.59
C GLY A 57 -5.42 -12.65 -2.40
N LYS A 58 -5.21 -11.32 -2.38
CA LYS A 58 -4.50 -10.64 -1.27
C LYS A 58 -5.08 -10.93 0.10
N THR A 59 -6.41 -10.88 0.21
CA THR A 59 -7.10 -11.07 1.48
C THR A 59 -6.91 -12.49 2.00
N SER A 60 -7.01 -13.49 1.12
CA SER A 60 -6.76 -14.89 1.46
C SER A 60 -5.30 -15.10 1.90
N LEU A 61 -4.34 -14.56 1.15
CA LEU A 61 -2.93 -14.61 1.50
C LEU A 61 -2.65 -13.94 2.87
N THR A 62 -3.27 -12.79 3.12
CA THR A 62 -3.13 -12.07 4.39
C THR A 62 -3.63 -12.91 5.57
N ILE A 63 -4.73 -13.62 5.39
CA ILE A 63 -5.31 -14.51 6.40
C ILE A 63 -4.37 -15.69 6.68
N GLU A 64 -3.83 -16.33 5.64
CA GLU A 64 -2.91 -17.46 5.80
C GLU A 64 -1.60 -17.05 6.48
N ILE A 65 -1.01 -15.92 6.09
CA ILE A 65 0.18 -15.38 6.76
C ILE A 65 -0.11 -15.12 8.23
N LYS A 66 -1.29 -14.53 8.56
CA LYS A 66 -1.67 -14.32 9.95
C LYS A 66 -1.73 -15.62 10.72
N LYS A 67 -2.39 -16.66 10.21
CA LYS A 67 -2.50 -17.97 10.88
C LYS A 67 -1.13 -18.58 11.21
N ILE A 68 -0.16 -18.42 10.29
CA ILE A 68 1.21 -18.91 10.49
C ILE A 68 1.90 -18.10 11.59
N LEU A 69 1.79 -16.78 11.55
CA LEU A 69 2.49 -15.88 12.47
C LEU A 69 1.87 -15.89 13.88
N GLU A 70 0.57 -16.08 14.00
CA GLU A 70 -0.17 -16.07 15.27
C GLU A 70 0.28 -17.18 16.23
N LYS A 71 0.90 -18.25 15.71
CA LYS A 71 1.50 -19.31 16.50
C LYS A 71 2.69 -18.84 17.36
N LYS A 72 3.36 -17.74 16.96
CA LYS A 72 4.58 -17.25 17.62
C LYS A 72 4.51 -15.79 18.05
N PHE A 73 3.62 -15.01 17.46
CA PHE A 73 3.55 -13.56 17.62
C PHE A 73 2.12 -13.07 17.80
N LYS A 74 1.93 -12.02 18.59
CA LYS A 74 0.67 -11.27 18.60
C LYS A 74 0.55 -10.51 17.30
N THR A 75 -0.47 -10.80 16.48
CA THR A 75 -0.66 -10.22 15.18
C THR A 75 -1.95 -9.40 15.11
N VAL A 76 -1.92 -8.35 14.32
CA VAL A 76 -3.07 -7.48 14.05
C VAL A 76 -3.11 -7.08 12.59
N PHE A 77 -4.29 -7.08 12.01
CA PHE A 77 -4.48 -6.54 10.66
C PHE A 77 -4.53 -5.02 10.71
N ILE A 78 -3.84 -4.39 9.77
CA ILE A 78 -3.90 -2.95 9.54
C ILE A 78 -4.42 -2.72 8.13
N LYS A 79 -5.54 -2.01 8.04
CA LYS A 79 -6.14 -1.65 6.75
C LYS A 79 -6.61 -0.20 6.78
N LYS A 80 -6.37 0.53 5.68
CA LYS A 80 -6.99 1.84 5.51
C LYS A 80 -8.49 1.66 5.30
N ASN A 81 -9.28 2.51 5.95
CA ASN A 81 -10.72 2.52 5.78
C ASN A 81 -11.09 3.12 4.43
N TYR A 82 -11.72 2.32 3.55
CA TYR A 82 -12.29 2.77 2.30
C TYR A 82 -13.78 2.46 2.30
N PHE A 83 -14.60 3.42 1.89
CA PHE A 83 -16.05 3.30 1.91
C PHE A 83 -16.57 2.07 1.16
N ASN A 84 -15.93 1.71 0.04
CA ASN A 84 -16.33 0.61 -0.83
C ASN A 84 -15.73 -0.76 -0.47
N GLN A 85 -15.04 -0.92 0.67
CA GLN A 85 -14.35 -2.15 1.04
C GLN A 85 -14.78 -2.70 2.41
N LYS A 86 -16.03 -2.47 2.79
CA LYS A 86 -16.60 -2.93 4.06
C LYS A 86 -16.58 -4.46 4.18
N ASP A 87 -16.87 -5.17 3.08
CA ASP A 87 -16.91 -6.63 3.04
C ASP A 87 -15.55 -7.26 3.39
N GLU A 88 -14.49 -6.70 2.84
CA GLU A 88 -13.13 -7.15 3.11
C GLU A 88 -12.72 -6.88 4.58
N ILE A 89 -13.15 -5.76 5.14
CA ILE A 89 -12.93 -5.45 6.55
C ILE A 89 -13.68 -6.45 7.44
N ASN A 90 -14.91 -6.81 7.08
CA ASN A 90 -15.72 -7.78 7.82
C ASN A 90 -15.10 -9.19 7.77
N LEU A 91 -14.62 -9.62 6.60
CA LEU A 91 -13.89 -10.89 6.47
C LEU A 91 -12.66 -10.94 7.38
N LEU A 92 -11.87 -9.88 7.42
CA LEU A 92 -10.69 -9.81 8.29
C LEU A 92 -11.05 -9.74 9.78
N LYS A 93 -12.17 -9.10 10.15
CA LYS A 93 -12.67 -9.06 11.54
C LYS A 93 -13.05 -10.45 12.05
N ASN A 94 -13.63 -11.29 11.20
CA ASN A 94 -14.01 -12.66 11.56
C ASN A 94 -12.79 -13.55 11.86
N VAL A 95 -11.64 -13.23 11.27
CA VAL A 95 -10.41 -14.00 11.44
C VAL A 95 -9.54 -13.45 12.57
N GLY A 96 -9.67 -12.19 12.92
CA GLY A 96 -8.88 -11.63 13.99
C GLY A 96 -8.96 -10.12 14.17
N LYS A 97 -8.14 -9.62 15.08
CA LYS A 97 -8.13 -8.20 15.42
C LYS A 97 -7.69 -7.34 14.24
N ILE A 98 -8.49 -6.33 13.92
CA ILE A 98 -8.19 -5.37 12.86
C ILE A 98 -8.17 -3.94 13.42
N ILE A 99 -7.23 -3.14 12.96
CA ILE A 99 -7.17 -1.70 13.18
C ILE A 99 -7.37 -1.03 11.83
N SER A 100 -8.48 -0.31 11.69
CA SER A 100 -8.82 0.40 10.46
C SER A 100 -9.04 1.87 10.78
N THR A 101 -8.26 2.74 10.14
CA THR A 101 -8.37 4.20 10.23
C THR A 101 -8.20 4.81 8.84
N ASP A 102 -8.47 6.10 8.71
CA ASP A 102 -8.33 6.83 7.45
C ASP A 102 -6.86 6.98 7.01
N ASP A 103 -5.92 6.85 7.98
CA ASP A 103 -4.49 6.93 7.72
C ASP A 103 -3.78 5.70 8.30
N ARG A 104 -2.97 5.04 7.46
CA ARG A 104 -2.16 3.87 7.85
C ARG A 104 -1.18 4.19 8.97
N LEU A 105 -0.62 5.40 8.98
CA LEU A 105 0.30 5.81 10.04
C LEU A 105 -0.38 5.90 11.41
N LYS A 106 -1.63 6.37 11.44
CA LYS A 106 -2.45 6.37 12.66
C LYS A 106 -2.72 4.94 13.14
N SER A 107 -3.04 4.03 12.22
CA SER A 107 -3.25 2.61 12.56
C SER A 107 -1.99 1.96 13.13
N LEU A 108 -0.82 2.27 12.57
CA LEU A 108 0.48 1.77 13.06
C LEU A 108 0.80 2.31 14.45
N ASN A 109 0.57 3.60 14.71
CA ASN A 109 0.73 4.20 16.04
C ASN A 109 -0.16 3.53 17.10
N ILE A 110 -1.41 3.19 16.73
CA ILE A 110 -2.34 2.49 17.63
C ILE A 110 -1.86 1.05 17.89
N ALA A 111 -1.32 0.38 16.87
CA ALA A 111 -0.80 -0.98 17.00
C ALA A 111 0.47 -1.03 17.86
N GLU A 112 1.31 0.00 17.82
CA GLU A 112 2.53 0.08 18.61
C GLU A 112 2.27 0.33 20.11
N LYS A 113 1.15 0.98 20.44
CA LYS A 113 0.75 1.28 21.84
C LYS A 113 0.01 0.15 22.54
N LYS A 114 -0.32 -0.93 21.84
CA LYS A 114 -1.07 -2.10 22.35
C LYS A 114 -0.19 -3.33 22.45
#